data_68c5f3f2e49d0a93e2a7068aa2c06e74
#
_entry.id   68c5f3f2e49d0a93e2a7068aa2c06e74
#
_cell.length_a   1.000
_cell.length_b   1.000
_cell.length_c   1.000
_cell.angle_alpha   90.00
_cell.angle_beta   90.00
_cell.angle_gamma   90.00
#
_symmetry.space_group_name_H-M   'P 1'
#
loop_
_entity.id
_entity.type
_entity.pdbx_description
1 polymer ?
#
loop_
_entity_poly.entity_id
_entity_poly.type
_entity_poly.pdbx_seq_one_letter_code
_entity_poly.pdbx_strand_id
1 'polypeptide(L)'
;MWPGTIDVVRTRALVTGMIVVVALAGCRVGIHRTEAPPSPYCRSGDPLAGVYHPSRLVVKSRCRVATGTVEVVRFEAYDGDVHVELRLDPGQKGLVSRGNARLAGNLLLEIVPLDRGRVPVPRVGSRVSVVGPLVDDTAHGWREIHPAWAISSGTIVPASTEELRRLRLLLSGVDGAAEEDDG
;
A
#
# COMPACT_ATOMS: atom_id res chain seq x y z
N MET A 1 59.43 39.43 69.41
CA MET A 1 59.00 38.16 69.92
C MET A 1 57.84 37.66 69.09
N TRP A 2 58.22 36.96 68.03
CA TRP A 2 57.20 36.43 67.13
C TRP A 2 57.57 35.04 66.71
N PRO A 3 56.63 34.06 66.72
CA PRO A 3 56.88 32.74 66.15
C PRO A 3 56.46 32.71 64.71
N GLY A 4 57.22 32.00 63.90
CA GLY A 4 57.11 31.89 62.47
C GLY A 4 55.93 30.99 62.06
N THR A 5 55.40 31.38 60.93
CA THR A 5 54.36 30.68 60.23
C THR A 5 54.98 29.60 59.27
N ILE A 6 54.59 28.36 59.38
CA ILE A 6 55.04 27.29 58.52
C ILE A 6 54.05 27.18 57.35
N ASP A 7 54.47 27.48 56.12
CA ASP A 7 53.70 27.30 54.92
C ASP A 7 53.72 25.80 54.52
N VAL A 8 52.56 25.19 54.55
CA VAL A 8 52.34 23.83 54.05
C VAL A 8 52.02 23.90 52.58
N VAL A 9 52.99 23.59 51.75
CA VAL A 9 52.79 23.43 50.31
C VAL A 9 52.00 22.11 50.04
N ARG A 10 50.76 22.23 49.68
CA ARG A 10 49.91 21.11 49.21
C ARG A 10 50.18 20.83 47.72
N THR A 11 50.97 19.81 47.46
CA THR A 11 51.13 19.27 46.10
C THR A 11 49.86 18.55 45.68
N ARG A 12 49.12 19.10 44.70
CA ARG A 12 48.01 18.42 44.07
C ARG A 12 48.55 17.53 42.97
N ALA A 13 48.44 16.22 43.15
CA ALA A 13 48.69 15.25 42.09
C ALA A 13 47.49 15.25 41.12
N LEU A 14 47.76 15.65 39.88
CA LEU A 14 46.82 15.51 38.75
C LEU A 14 46.85 14.05 38.28
N VAL A 15 45.81 13.31 38.62
CA VAL A 15 45.57 11.98 38.04
C VAL A 15 44.84 12.20 36.70
N THR A 16 45.60 12.10 35.62
CA THR A 16 45.04 12.13 34.25
C THR A 16 44.42 10.77 33.96
N GLY A 17 43.10 10.68 34.20
CA GLY A 17 42.30 9.50 33.83
C GLY A 17 42.14 9.44 32.32
N MET A 18 42.78 8.48 31.68
CA MET A 18 42.60 8.17 30.27
C MET A 18 41.30 7.40 30.08
N ILE A 19 40.26 8.10 29.59
CA ILE A 19 38.99 7.47 29.24
C ILE A 19 39.18 6.77 27.90
N VAL A 20 39.24 5.45 27.91
CA VAL A 20 39.20 4.63 26.69
C VAL A 20 37.73 4.53 26.28
N VAL A 21 37.32 5.30 25.27
CA VAL A 21 36.02 5.17 24.63
C VAL A 21 36.06 3.98 23.68
N VAL A 22 35.58 2.83 24.12
CA VAL A 22 35.37 1.68 23.22
C VAL A 22 34.12 1.97 22.39
N ALA A 23 34.30 2.40 21.13
CA ALA A 23 33.21 2.51 20.16
C ALA A 23 32.76 1.09 19.75
N LEU A 24 31.72 0.59 20.35
CA LEU A 24 30.99 -0.60 19.87
C LEU A 24 30.33 -0.23 18.57
N ALA A 25 30.94 -0.58 17.43
CA ALA A 25 30.31 -0.57 16.13
C ALA A 25 29.21 -1.64 16.12
N GLY A 26 28.02 -1.28 16.59
CA GLY A 26 26.83 -2.12 16.52
C GLY A 26 26.42 -2.27 15.05
N CYS A 27 26.68 -3.41 14.44
CA CYS A 27 26.03 -3.80 13.20
C CYS A 27 24.49 -3.81 13.47
N ARG A 28 23.80 -2.74 13.07
CA ARG A 28 22.35 -2.73 12.99
C ARG A 28 21.96 -3.64 11.83
N VAL A 29 21.72 -4.90 12.10
CA VAL A 29 20.98 -5.76 11.19
C VAL A 29 19.60 -5.15 11.07
N GLY A 30 19.34 -4.45 9.97
CA GLY A 30 18.03 -3.93 9.64
C GLY A 30 17.11 -5.11 9.44
N ILE A 31 16.30 -5.42 10.46
CA ILE A 31 15.19 -6.35 10.30
C ILE A 31 14.20 -5.62 9.40
N HIS A 32 14.24 -5.89 8.10
CA HIS A 32 13.16 -5.53 7.19
C HIS A 32 11.93 -6.29 7.66
N ARG A 33 11.14 -5.67 8.53
CA ARG A 33 9.77 -6.12 8.78
C ARG A 33 9.04 -5.98 7.46
N THR A 34 8.81 -7.09 6.77
CA THR A 34 7.88 -7.13 5.67
C THR A 34 6.52 -6.82 6.28
N GLU A 35 6.07 -5.58 6.10
CA GLU A 35 4.75 -5.16 6.56
C GLU A 35 3.72 -6.06 5.87
N ALA A 36 2.78 -6.60 6.64
CA ALA A 36 1.72 -7.43 6.08
C ALA A 36 0.96 -6.61 5.01
N PRO A 37 0.53 -7.23 3.91
CA PRO A 37 -0.22 -6.51 2.89
C PRO A 37 -1.48 -5.89 3.50
N PRO A 38 -1.92 -4.71 3.04
CA PRO A 38 -3.03 -3.97 3.64
C PRO A 38 -4.40 -4.70 3.51
N SER A 39 -4.45 -5.78 2.73
CA SER A 39 -5.66 -6.57 2.49
C SER A 39 -5.30 -8.01 2.07
N PRO A 40 -6.14 -8.99 2.42
CA PRO A 40 -6.01 -10.36 1.91
C PRO A 40 -6.21 -10.47 0.38
N TYR A 41 -6.86 -9.48 -0.22
CA TYR A 41 -7.08 -9.43 -1.67
C TYR A 41 -5.91 -8.80 -2.45
N CYS A 42 -4.80 -8.46 -1.78
CA CYS A 42 -3.57 -8.05 -2.45
C CYS A 42 -2.99 -9.23 -3.22
N ARG A 43 -2.80 -9.06 -4.53
CA ARG A 43 -2.21 -10.08 -5.39
C ARG A 43 -0.68 -10.01 -5.38
N SER A 44 -0.04 -11.16 -5.52
CA SER A 44 1.40 -11.29 -5.81
C SER A 44 1.64 -11.18 -7.34
N GLY A 45 2.90 -11.12 -7.76
CA GLY A 45 3.25 -11.05 -9.19
C GLY A 45 3.13 -9.65 -9.77
N ASP A 46 2.81 -9.55 -11.06
CA ASP A 46 2.64 -8.26 -11.74
C ASP A 46 1.37 -7.56 -11.27
N PRO A 47 1.48 -6.34 -10.68
CA PRO A 47 0.30 -5.61 -10.21
C PRO A 47 -0.60 -5.13 -11.35
N LEU A 48 -0.10 -5.06 -12.60
CA LEU A 48 -0.83 -4.58 -13.77
C LEU A 48 -1.31 -5.73 -14.68
N ALA A 49 -1.28 -6.97 -14.20
CA ALA A 49 -1.75 -8.11 -14.98
C ALA A 49 -3.20 -7.91 -15.45
N GLY A 50 -3.45 -8.07 -16.75
CA GLY A 50 -4.76 -7.92 -17.38
C GLY A 50 -5.12 -6.49 -17.80
N VAL A 51 -4.25 -5.52 -17.54
CA VAL A 51 -4.46 -4.12 -17.94
C VAL A 51 -4.12 -3.92 -19.41
N TYR A 52 -5.00 -3.21 -20.12
CA TYR A 52 -4.74 -2.77 -21.49
C TYR A 52 -3.79 -1.56 -21.49
N HIS A 53 -2.72 -1.61 -22.31
CA HIS A 53 -1.66 -0.60 -22.38
C HIS A 53 -1.05 -0.22 -21.01
N PRO A 54 -0.46 -1.16 -20.26
CA PRO A 54 0.06 -0.91 -18.90
C PRO A 54 1.24 0.07 -18.88
N SER A 55 1.90 0.32 -20.02
CA SER A 55 3.05 1.25 -20.12
C SER A 55 2.71 2.71 -19.78
N ARG A 56 1.42 3.10 -19.83
CA ARG A 56 0.95 4.42 -19.40
C ARG A 56 0.85 4.57 -17.87
N LEU A 57 0.92 3.48 -17.13
CA LEU A 57 0.68 3.44 -15.69
C LEU A 57 1.97 3.38 -14.90
N VAL A 58 2.11 4.29 -13.94
CA VAL A 58 3.21 4.30 -12.96
C VAL A 58 2.71 3.82 -11.61
N VAL A 59 3.16 2.63 -11.18
CA VAL A 59 2.75 2.04 -9.91
C VAL A 59 3.29 2.85 -8.73
N LYS A 60 2.40 3.44 -7.95
CA LYS A 60 2.71 4.19 -6.73
C LYS A 60 2.68 3.29 -5.50
N SER A 61 1.82 2.30 -5.51
CA SER A 61 1.75 1.26 -4.47
C SER A 61 1.23 -0.01 -5.11
N ARG A 62 1.88 -1.13 -4.82
CA ARG A 62 1.48 -2.44 -5.36
C ARG A 62 0.12 -2.91 -4.88
N CYS A 63 -0.31 -2.47 -3.72
CA CYS A 63 -1.63 -2.76 -3.18
C CYS A 63 -2.08 -1.65 -2.24
N ARG A 64 -3.30 -1.19 -2.42
CA ARG A 64 -3.98 -0.21 -1.56
C ARG A 64 -5.42 -0.63 -1.32
N VAL A 65 -5.92 -0.18 -0.18
CA VAL A 65 -7.35 -0.19 0.13
C VAL A 65 -7.85 1.24 0.08
N ALA A 66 -8.93 1.46 -0.65
CA ALA A 66 -9.67 2.72 -0.63
C ALA A 66 -11.12 2.46 -0.23
N THR A 67 -11.74 3.40 0.48
CA THR A 67 -13.14 3.34 0.87
C THR A 67 -13.86 4.62 0.49
N GLY A 68 -15.14 4.51 0.15
CA GLY A 68 -15.92 5.66 -0.25
C GLY A 68 -17.30 5.31 -0.76
N THR A 69 -17.94 6.30 -1.39
CA THR A 69 -19.24 6.17 -2.02
C THR A 69 -19.08 6.22 -3.54
N VAL A 70 -19.70 5.31 -4.25
CA VAL A 70 -19.71 5.25 -5.72
C VAL A 70 -20.55 6.39 -6.27
N GLU A 71 -19.95 7.25 -7.08
CA GLU A 71 -20.63 8.41 -7.69
C GLU A 71 -21.01 8.14 -9.16
N VAL A 72 -20.14 7.42 -9.89
CA VAL A 72 -20.34 7.14 -11.32
C VAL A 72 -19.93 5.71 -11.60
N VAL A 73 -20.65 5.05 -12.51
CA VAL A 73 -20.28 3.76 -13.09
C VAL A 73 -20.46 3.88 -14.61
N ARG A 74 -19.39 3.61 -15.37
CA ARG A 74 -19.41 3.63 -16.84
C ARG A 74 -18.75 2.39 -17.39
N PHE A 75 -19.23 1.96 -18.54
CA PHE A 75 -18.66 0.91 -19.34
C PHE A 75 -17.85 1.53 -20.46
N GLU A 76 -16.55 1.23 -20.52
CA GLU A 76 -15.70 1.71 -21.60
C GLU A 76 -15.65 0.68 -22.72
N ALA A 77 -16.13 1.10 -23.92
CA ALA A 77 -16.23 0.19 -25.05
C ALA A 77 -14.87 -0.05 -25.72
N TYR A 78 -13.89 0.82 -25.49
CA TYR A 78 -12.60 0.79 -26.18
C TYR A 78 -11.70 -0.37 -25.69
N ASP A 79 -11.55 -0.51 -24.37
CA ASP A 79 -10.70 -1.53 -23.73
C ASP A 79 -11.54 -2.56 -22.97
N GLY A 80 -12.81 -2.23 -22.83
CA GLY A 80 -13.75 -3.10 -22.15
C GLY A 80 -13.76 -2.97 -20.64
N ASP A 81 -13.09 -1.99 -20.05
CA ASP A 81 -13.05 -1.77 -18.62
C ASP A 81 -14.38 -1.22 -18.09
N VAL A 82 -14.64 -1.44 -16.81
CA VAL A 82 -15.69 -0.74 -16.08
C VAL A 82 -15.06 0.33 -15.22
N HIS A 83 -15.32 1.58 -15.54
CA HIS A 83 -14.90 2.72 -14.76
C HIS A 83 -15.87 2.99 -13.62
N VAL A 84 -15.35 3.11 -12.40
CA VAL A 84 -16.11 3.45 -11.21
C VAL A 84 -15.46 4.66 -10.55
N GLU A 85 -16.16 5.77 -10.43
CA GLU A 85 -15.66 6.93 -9.71
C GLU A 85 -16.08 6.84 -8.24
N LEU A 86 -15.08 6.89 -7.35
CA LEU A 86 -15.25 6.75 -5.91
C LEU A 86 -14.99 8.09 -5.22
N ARG A 87 -16.02 8.67 -4.60
CA ARG A 87 -15.85 9.76 -3.65
C ARG A 87 -15.29 9.20 -2.36
N LEU A 88 -14.01 9.46 -2.12
CA LEU A 88 -13.26 8.91 -1.00
C LEU A 88 -13.81 9.37 0.36
N ASP A 89 -13.69 8.51 1.34
CA ASP A 89 -13.92 8.84 2.73
C ASP A 89 -12.96 9.92 3.25
N PRO A 90 -13.36 10.68 4.28
CA PRO A 90 -12.47 11.60 4.96
C PRO A 90 -11.15 10.92 5.38
N GLY A 91 -10.02 11.61 5.19
CA GLY A 91 -8.68 11.10 5.52
C GLY A 91 -7.97 10.35 4.40
N GLN A 92 -8.65 9.99 3.30
CA GLN A 92 -8.05 9.27 2.18
C GLN A 92 -7.67 10.16 0.98
N LYS A 93 -7.71 11.47 1.11
CA LYS A 93 -7.39 12.43 0.02
C LYS A 93 -5.98 12.26 -0.58
N GLY A 94 -5.06 11.63 0.12
CA GLY A 94 -3.73 11.29 -0.38
C GLY A 94 -3.73 10.23 -1.50
N LEU A 95 -4.86 9.53 -1.71
CA LEU A 95 -5.02 8.55 -2.79
C LEU A 95 -5.35 9.18 -4.15
N VAL A 96 -5.63 10.46 -4.22
CA VAL A 96 -5.88 11.19 -5.48
C VAL A 96 -4.75 12.17 -5.77
N SER A 97 -4.60 12.53 -7.03
CA SER A 97 -3.70 13.58 -7.52
C SER A 97 -4.47 14.85 -7.87
N ARG A 98 -3.77 15.91 -8.26
CA ARG A 98 -4.42 17.12 -8.79
C ARG A 98 -5.23 16.85 -10.07
N GLY A 99 -4.80 15.86 -10.86
CA GLY A 99 -5.49 15.49 -12.09
C GLY A 99 -6.89 14.93 -11.88
N ASN A 100 -7.15 14.34 -10.70
CA ASN A 100 -8.48 13.84 -10.35
C ASN A 100 -9.54 14.95 -10.22
N ALA A 101 -9.15 16.24 -10.25
CA ALA A 101 -10.11 17.34 -10.36
C ALA A 101 -11.03 17.20 -11.60
N ARG A 102 -10.57 16.55 -12.68
CA ARG A 102 -11.38 16.23 -13.87
C ARG A 102 -12.48 15.20 -13.60
N LEU A 103 -12.34 14.44 -12.52
CA LEU A 103 -13.29 13.45 -12.01
C LEU A 103 -13.99 13.98 -10.74
N ALA A 104 -14.19 15.28 -10.64
CA ALA A 104 -14.75 15.95 -9.45
C ALA A 104 -13.98 15.64 -8.14
N GLY A 105 -12.70 15.27 -8.22
CA GLY A 105 -11.87 14.86 -7.08
C GLY A 105 -12.06 13.40 -6.67
N ASN A 106 -12.81 12.61 -7.43
CA ASN A 106 -13.02 11.19 -7.20
C ASN A 106 -11.77 10.37 -7.56
N LEU A 107 -11.59 9.24 -6.88
CA LEU A 107 -10.64 8.20 -7.28
C LEU A 107 -11.29 7.35 -8.37
N LEU A 108 -10.61 7.15 -9.49
CA LEU A 108 -11.05 6.20 -10.49
C LEU A 108 -10.66 4.79 -10.08
N LEU A 109 -11.56 3.85 -10.31
CA LEU A 109 -11.35 2.41 -10.17
C LEU A 109 -11.65 1.78 -11.53
N GLU A 110 -10.78 0.88 -12.00
CA GLU A 110 -10.99 0.18 -13.27
C GLU A 110 -11.10 -1.33 -13.05
N ILE A 111 -12.26 -1.90 -13.40
CA ILE A 111 -12.47 -3.36 -13.38
C ILE A 111 -12.19 -3.84 -14.79
N VAL A 112 -11.04 -4.49 -14.96
CA VAL A 112 -10.59 -5.01 -16.26
C VAL A 112 -11.42 -6.23 -16.69
N PRO A 113 -11.52 -6.54 -18.00
CA PRO A 113 -12.28 -7.68 -18.51
C PRO A 113 -11.92 -9.00 -17.83
N LEU A 114 -10.64 -9.22 -17.55
CA LEU A 114 -10.13 -10.41 -16.86
C LEU A 114 -10.76 -10.65 -15.48
N ASP A 115 -11.11 -9.56 -14.80
CA ASP A 115 -11.63 -9.60 -13.41
C ASP A 115 -13.15 -9.49 -13.31
N ARG A 116 -13.88 -9.28 -14.41
CA ARG A 116 -15.36 -9.07 -14.38
C ARG A 116 -16.15 -10.20 -13.76
N GLY A 117 -15.69 -11.44 -13.89
CA GLY A 117 -16.36 -12.59 -13.27
C GLY A 117 -16.12 -12.70 -11.76
N ARG A 118 -15.15 -11.96 -11.22
CA ARG A 118 -14.68 -12.07 -9.83
C ARG A 118 -14.95 -10.80 -9.03
N VAL A 119 -14.89 -9.65 -9.69
CA VAL A 119 -15.08 -8.33 -9.06
C VAL A 119 -16.47 -7.81 -9.42
N PRO A 120 -17.36 -7.67 -8.44
CA PRO A 120 -18.71 -7.18 -8.71
C PRO A 120 -18.69 -5.70 -9.11
N VAL A 121 -19.47 -5.34 -10.12
CA VAL A 121 -19.71 -3.94 -10.48
C VAL A 121 -20.64 -3.32 -9.42
N PRO A 122 -20.20 -2.31 -8.69
CA PRO A 122 -21.01 -1.71 -7.64
C PRO A 122 -22.11 -0.81 -8.23
N ARG A 123 -23.13 -0.53 -7.44
CA ARG A 123 -24.18 0.43 -7.83
C ARG A 123 -23.80 1.84 -7.39
N VAL A 124 -24.20 2.84 -8.17
CA VAL A 124 -24.13 4.26 -7.76
C VAL A 124 -24.83 4.45 -6.41
N GLY A 125 -24.22 5.24 -5.53
CA GLY A 125 -24.67 5.46 -4.17
C GLY A 125 -24.24 4.39 -3.16
N SER A 126 -23.69 3.26 -3.61
CA SER A 126 -23.17 2.22 -2.70
C SER A 126 -21.92 2.70 -1.98
N ARG A 127 -21.82 2.40 -0.68
CA ARG A 127 -20.59 2.52 0.05
C ARG A 127 -19.78 1.24 -0.15
N VAL A 128 -18.51 1.39 -0.58
CA VAL A 128 -17.65 0.26 -0.92
C VAL A 128 -16.26 0.40 -0.34
N SER A 129 -15.58 -0.73 -0.20
CA SER A 129 -14.14 -0.85 -0.10
C SER A 129 -13.60 -1.47 -1.38
N VAL A 130 -12.49 -0.93 -1.89
CA VAL A 130 -11.80 -1.44 -3.08
C VAL A 130 -10.36 -1.77 -2.74
N VAL A 131 -9.82 -2.81 -3.36
CA VAL A 131 -8.43 -3.24 -3.24
C VAL A 131 -7.81 -3.35 -4.62
N GLY A 132 -6.59 -2.84 -4.78
CA GLY A 132 -5.83 -2.93 -6.03
C GLY A 132 -4.55 -2.10 -5.97
N PRO A 133 -3.73 -2.10 -7.02
CA PRO A 133 -2.58 -1.21 -7.11
C PRO A 133 -3.04 0.23 -7.31
N LEU A 134 -2.37 1.15 -6.61
CA LEU A 134 -2.55 2.58 -6.84
C LEU A 134 -1.55 3.02 -7.90
N VAL A 135 -2.04 3.61 -8.97
CA VAL A 135 -1.23 4.03 -10.11
C VAL A 135 -1.47 5.49 -10.48
N ASP A 136 -0.46 6.12 -11.08
CA ASP A 136 -0.65 7.37 -11.82
C ASP A 136 -0.78 7.02 -13.30
N ASP A 137 -1.91 7.36 -13.93
CA ASP A 137 -2.09 7.28 -15.38
C ASP A 137 -1.47 8.53 -16.03
N THR A 138 -0.36 8.33 -16.74
CA THR A 138 0.39 9.42 -17.36
C THR A 138 -0.28 9.96 -18.61
N ALA A 139 -1.13 9.17 -19.27
CA ALA A 139 -1.86 9.60 -20.45
C ALA A 139 -3.03 10.53 -20.10
N HIS A 140 -3.73 10.25 -18.99
CA HIS A 140 -4.87 11.03 -18.54
C HIS A 140 -4.50 12.05 -17.44
N GLY A 141 -3.39 11.81 -16.72
CA GLY A 141 -2.87 12.72 -15.71
C GLY A 141 -3.56 12.62 -14.34
N TRP A 142 -4.35 11.59 -14.09
CA TRP A 142 -4.98 11.33 -12.79
C TRP A 142 -4.37 10.12 -12.07
N ARG A 143 -4.84 9.88 -10.87
CA ARG A 143 -4.50 8.71 -10.07
C ARG A 143 -5.70 7.79 -9.94
N GLU A 144 -5.46 6.48 -9.98
CA GLU A 144 -6.51 5.48 -10.00
C GLU A 144 -6.09 4.19 -9.30
N ILE A 145 -7.04 3.30 -9.01
CA ILE A 145 -6.79 1.90 -8.71
C ILE A 145 -7.07 1.10 -9.98
N HIS A 146 -6.02 0.56 -10.58
CA HIS A 146 -6.09 -0.15 -11.85
C HIS A 146 -5.06 -1.30 -11.90
N PRO A 147 -5.52 -2.55 -11.96
CA PRO A 147 -6.92 -3.00 -11.90
C PRO A 147 -7.49 -3.03 -10.48
N ALA A 148 -8.82 -2.94 -10.35
CA ALA A 148 -9.49 -3.24 -9.10
C ALA A 148 -9.55 -4.76 -8.91
N TRP A 149 -8.90 -5.27 -7.86
CA TRP A 149 -8.81 -6.71 -7.58
C TRP A 149 -9.97 -7.25 -6.75
N ALA A 150 -10.56 -6.38 -5.93
CA ALA A 150 -11.75 -6.69 -5.14
C ALA A 150 -12.54 -5.43 -4.85
N ILE A 151 -13.86 -5.54 -4.87
CA ILE A 151 -14.80 -4.52 -4.42
C ILE A 151 -15.80 -5.22 -3.50
N SER A 152 -16.01 -4.69 -2.30
CA SER A 152 -17.00 -5.19 -1.36
C SER A 152 -17.91 -4.07 -0.89
N SER A 153 -19.20 -4.36 -0.74
CA SER A 153 -20.16 -3.45 -0.09
C SER A 153 -20.03 -3.60 1.43
N GLY A 154 -19.88 -2.48 2.14
CA GLY A 154 -19.71 -2.44 3.59
C GLY A 154 -18.23 -2.33 4.04
N THR A 155 -18.03 -2.29 5.36
CA THR A 155 -16.69 -2.23 5.93
C THR A 155 -15.98 -3.56 5.70
N ILE A 156 -14.80 -3.55 5.08
CA ILE A 156 -13.93 -4.74 5.10
C ILE A 156 -13.52 -4.95 6.56
N VAL A 157 -14.14 -5.91 7.21
CA VAL A 157 -13.62 -6.45 8.47
C VAL A 157 -12.33 -7.17 8.08
N PRO A 158 -11.19 -6.89 8.70
CA PRO A 158 -9.96 -7.65 8.43
C PRO A 158 -10.29 -9.13 8.56
N ALA A 159 -10.06 -9.89 7.49
CA ALA A 159 -10.28 -11.33 7.53
C ALA A 159 -9.39 -11.94 8.61
N SER A 160 -9.94 -12.88 9.36
CA SER A 160 -9.18 -13.65 10.33
C SER A 160 -8.05 -14.40 9.61
N THR A 161 -7.00 -14.75 10.33
CA THR A 161 -5.88 -15.53 9.78
C THR A 161 -6.35 -16.84 9.12
N GLU A 162 -7.42 -17.42 9.62
CA GLU A 162 -8.01 -18.66 9.08
C GLU A 162 -8.77 -18.42 7.77
N GLU A 163 -9.50 -17.31 7.65
CA GLU A 163 -10.14 -16.92 6.39
C GLU A 163 -9.11 -16.61 5.32
N LEU A 164 -7.99 -15.95 5.70
CA LEU A 164 -6.86 -15.70 4.81
C LEU A 164 -6.23 -17.01 4.30
N ARG A 165 -6.08 -18.01 5.18
CA ARG A 165 -5.57 -19.32 4.84
C ARG A 165 -6.49 -20.05 3.87
N ARG A 166 -7.80 -20.04 4.13
CA ARG A 166 -8.81 -20.64 3.25
C ARG A 166 -8.83 -19.98 1.86
N LEU A 167 -8.76 -18.65 1.82
CA LEU A 167 -8.73 -17.91 0.55
C LEU A 167 -7.49 -18.27 -0.26
N ARG A 168 -6.31 -18.34 0.38
CA ARG A 168 -5.08 -18.78 -0.30
C ARG A 168 -5.16 -20.17 -0.87
N LEU A 169 -5.75 -21.12 -0.14
CA LEU A 169 -5.94 -22.49 -0.62
C LEU A 169 -6.91 -22.55 -1.81
N LEU A 170 -7.98 -21.74 -1.78
CA LEU A 170 -8.93 -21.67 -2.90
C LEU A 170 -8.27 -21.06 -4.15
N LEU A 171 -7.47 -20.00 -4.00
CA LEU A 171 -6.77 -19.34 -5.10
C LEU A 171 -5.67 -20.24 -5.68
N SER A 172 -4.91 -20.96 -4.86
CA SER A 172 -3.90 -21.91 -5.35
C SER A 172 -4.51 -23.13 -6.07
N GLY A 173 -5.73 -23.50 -5.73
CA GLY A 173 -6.47 -24.57 -6.45
C GLY A 173 -7.03 -24.13 -7.81
N VAL A 174 -7.27 -22.82 -8.00
CA VAL A 174 -7.73 -22.26 -9.28
C VAL A 174 -6.57 -22.12 -10.28
N ASP A 175 -5.38 -21.79 -9.80
CA ASP A 175 -4.19 -21.69 -10.67
C ASP A 175 -3.72 -23.08 -11.15
N GLY A 176 -3.97 -24.14 -10.37
CA GLY A 176 -3.65 -25.54 -10.77
C GLY A 176 -4.64 -26.17 -11.75
N ALA A 177 -5.86 -25.65 -11.85
CA ALA A 177 -6.88 -26.17 -12.75
C ALA A 177 -6.80 -25.59 -14.18
N ALA A 178 -6.02 -24.52 -14.39
CA ALA A 178 -5.87 -23.88 -15.70
C ALA A 178 -4.75 -24.49 -16.57
N GLU A 179 -3.91 -25.37 -16.02
CA GLU A 179 -2.79 -26.00 -16.75
C GLU A 179 -3.07 -27.44 -17.24
N GLU A 180 -4.23 -28.05 -16.96
CA GLU A 180 -4.50 -29.46 -17.32
C GLU A 180 -5.39 -29.64 -18.55
N ASP A 181 -5.74 -28.62 -19.35
CA ASP A 181 -6.62 -28.76 -20.52
C ASP A 181 -5.96 -28.35 -21.85
N ASP A 182 -4.68 -28.68 -22.03
CA ASP A 182 -4.01 -28.71 -23.34
C ASP A 182 -3.31 -30.10 -23.56
N GLY A 183 -4.14 -31.09 -23.81
CA GLY A 183 -3.73 -32.44 -24.24
C GLY A 183 -4.46 -32.86 -25.48
#